data_2ddc14b825440f8cf90e14fb3b135144
#
_entry.id   2ddc14b825440f8cf90e14fb3b135144
#
_cell.length_a   1.000
_cell.length_b   1.000
_cell.length_c   1.000
_cell.angle_alpha   90.00
_cell.angle_beta   90.00
_cell.angle_gamma   90.00
#
_symmetry.space_group_name_H-M   'P 1'
#
loop_
_entity.id
_entity.type
_entity.pdbx_description
1 polymer ?
#
loop_
_entity_poly.entity_id
_entity_poly.type
_entity_poly.pdbx_seq_one_letter_code
_entity_poly.pdbx_strand_id
1 'polypeptide(L)'
;MENFRSIKIEDSLKHSLSKMNFIKPTPIQGMAIPVALEGKDILGTAQTGTGKTLAFSIPLINKLILDKNAFALVMCPTRELASQVMEAIKSIISDKINIKTAL
;
A
#
# COMPACT_ATOMS: atom_id res chain seq x y z
N MET A 1 3.67 -15.20 -3.15
CA MET A 1 3.87 -14.05 -4.05
C MET A 1 5.37 -13.86 -4.28
N GLU A 2 5.83 -14.03 -5.50
CA GLU A 2 7.25 -13.99 -5.83
C GLU A 2 7.75 -12.57 -6.09
N ASN A 3 6.91 -11.72 -6.71
CA ASN A 3 7.22 -10.32 -6.93
C ASN A 3 5.92 -9.53 -7.10
N PHE A 4 6.04 -8.19 -7.08
CA PHE A 4 4.86 -7.33 -7.19
C PHE A 4 4.19 -7.37 -8.57
N ARG A 5 4.87 -7.87 -9.60
CA ARG A 5 4.28 -7.98 -10.93
C ARG A 5 3.21 -9.07 -11.02
N SER A 6 3.29 -10.07 -10.14
CA SER A 6 2.37 -11.21 -10.15
C SER A 6 1.10 -10.98 -9.35
N ILE A 7 0.98 -9.89 -8.59
CA ILE A 7 -0.22 -9.62 -7.81
C ILE A 7 -1.30 -8.92 -8.64
N LYS A 8 -2.55 -9.12 -8.24
CA LYS A 8 -3.70 -8.57 -8.97
C LYS A 8 -4.03 -7.17 -8.48
N ILE A 9 -3.22 -6.21 -8.90
CA ILE A 9 -3.46 -4.79 -8.62
C ILE A 9 -3.47 -4.03 -9.93
N GLU A 10 -3.94 -2.78 -9.88
CA GLU A 10 -4.02 -1.95 -11.07
C GLU A 10 -2.65 -1.67 -11.68
N ASP A 11 -2.58 -1.58 -13.00
CA ASP A 11 -1.33 -1.39 -13.72
C ASP A 11 -0.63 -0.09 -13.36
N SER A 12 -1.37 0.98 -13.10
CA SER A 12 -0.79 2.24 -12.66
C SER A 12 -0.04 2.08 -11.34
N LEU A 13 -0.56 1.25 -10.42
CA LEU A 13 0.09 0.96 -9.16
C LEU A 13 1.31 0.07 -9.35
N LYS A 14 1.23 -0.95 -10.21
CA LYS A 14 2.39 -1.78 -10.56
C LYS A 14 3.51 -0.93 -11.15
N HIS A 15 3.16 0.02 -12.01
CA HIS A 15 4.14 0.91 -12.62
C HIS A 15 4.84 1.78 -11.56
N SER A 16 4.09 2.33 -10.62
CA SER A 16 4.66 3.12 -9.53
C SER A 16 5.63 2.31 -8.69
N LEU A 17 5.26 1.09 -8.33
CA LEU A 17 6.12 0.21 -7.53
C LEU A 17 7.39 -0.15 -8.27
N SER A 18 7.29 -0.45 -9.56
CA SER A 18 8.44 -0.75 -10.40
C SER A 18 9.39 0.44 -10.51
N LYS A 19 8.83 1.64 -10.68
CA LYS A 19 9.60 2.88 -10.78
C LYS A 19 10.37 3.18 -9.49
N MET A 20 9.85 2.76 -8.35
CA MET A 20 10.49 2.90 -7.06
C MET A 20 11.42 1.73 -6.71
N ASN A 21 11.64 0.81 -7.65
CA ASN A 21 12.45 -0.40 -7.47
C ASN A 21 11.90 -1.35 -6.40
N PHE A 22 10.61 -1.31 -6.11
CA PHE A 22 9.96 -2.31 -5.28
C PHE A 22 9.60 -3.50 -6.17
N ILE A 23 10.50 -4.45 -6.26
CA ILE A 23 10.36 -5.61 -7.15
C ILE A 23 9.95 -6.85 -6.37
N LYS A 24 10.61 -7.09 -5.24
CA LYS A 24 10.40 -8.29 -4.44
C LYS A 24 9.76 -7.93 -3.09
N PRO A 25 8.62 -8.54 -2.75
CA PRO A 25 7.97 -8.25 -1.48
C PRO A 25 8.73 -8.80 -0.29
N THR A 26 8.62 -8.09 0.85
CA THR A 26 9.08 -8.63 2.13
C THR A 26 8.12 -9.72 2.60
N PRO A 27 8.50 -10.54 3.62
CA PRO A 27 7.61 -11.59 4.12
C PRO A 27 6.24 -11.10 4.54
N ILE A 28 6.15 -9.98 5.29
CA ILE A 28 4.84 -9.47 5.72
C ILE A 28 4.01 -8.99 4.54
N GLN A 29 4.63 -8.41 3.52
CA GLN A 29 3.92 -8.00 2.31
C GLN A 29 3.38 -9.20 1.56
N GLY A 30 4.18 -10.23 1.39
CA GLY A 30 3.78 -11.46 0.71
C GLY A 30 2.64 -12.18 1.40
N MET A 31 2.58 -12.11 2.72
CA MET A 31 1.51 -12.74 3.51
C MET A 31 0.23 -11.90 3.52
N ALA A 32 0.36 -10.59 3.67
CA ALA A 32 -0.78 -9.71 3.92
C ALA A 32 -1.47 -9.22 2.65
N ILE A 33 -0.72 -8.86 1.62
CA ILE A 33 -1.31 -8.23 0.43
C ILE A 33 -2.34 -9.12 -0.27
N PRO A 34 -2.08 -10.40 -0.55
CA PRO A 34 -3.08 -11.22 -1.21
C PRO A 34 -4.38 -11.35 -0.41
N VAL A 35 -4.28 -11.49 0.91
CA VAL A 35 -5.44 -11.61 1.79
C VAL A 35 -6.24 -10.31 1.84
N ALA A 36 -5.55 -9.18 1.92
CA ALA A 36 -6.18 -7.87 1.94
C ALA A 36 -6.90 -7.56 0.61
N LEU A 37 -6.32 -7.98 -0.52
CA LEU A 37 -6.95 -7.80 -1.83
C LEU A 37 -8.24 -8.61 -1.97
N GLU A 38 -8.41 -9.68 -1.19
CA GLU A 38 -9.66 -10.44 -1.12
C GLU A 38 -10.73 -9.75 -0.27
N GLY A 39 -10.42 -8.60 0.35
CA GLY A 39 -11.34 -7.87 1.20
C GLY A 39 -11.43 -8.35 2.63
N LYS A 40 -10.48 -9.17 3.07
CA LYS A 40 -10.46 -9.72 4.44
C LYS A 40 -9.74 -8.79 5.40
N ASP A 41 -10.17 -8.81 6.66
CA ASP A 41 -9.48 -8.11 7.72
C ASP A 41 -8.18 -8.83 8.09
N ILE A 42 -7.19 -8.06 8.49
CA ILE A 42 -5.87 -8.59 8.83
C ILE A 42 -5.39 -7.98 10.14
N LEU A 43 -4.90 -8.83 11.02
CA LEU A 43 -4.10 -8.40 12.17
C LEU A 43 -2.66 -8.84 11.89
N GLY A 44 -1.83 -7.88 11.49
CA GLY A 44 -0.44 -8.17 11.14
C GLY A 44 0.51 -7.56 12.16
N THR A 45 1.40 -8.39 12.69
CA THR A 45 2.46 -7.94 13.58
C THR A 45 3.81 -8.26 12.94
N ALA A 46 4.68 -7.27 12.92
CA ALA A 46 6.02 -7.41 12.38
C ALA A 46 6.93 -6.34 12.98
N GLN A 47 8.21 -6.60 12.95
CA GLN A 47 9.19 -5.64 13.46
C GLN A 47 9.28 -4.42 12.55
N THR A 48 9.73 -3.29 13.10
CA THR A 48 9.97 -2.08 12.35
C THR A 48 10.97 -2.35 11.22
N GLY A 49 10.72 -1.75 10.06
CA GLY A 49 11.60 -1.94 8.91
C GLY A 49 11.32 -3.16 8.07
N THR A 50 10.23 -3.88 8.34
CA THR A 50 9.87 -5.09 7.59
C THR A 50 8.90 -4.83 6.43
N GLY A 51 8.58 -3.56 6.15
CA GLY A 51 7.72 -3.22 5.03
C GLY A 51 6.23 -3.22 5.34
N LYS A 52 5.84 -3.03 6.61
CA LYS A 52 4.43 -3.01 7.01
C LYS A 52 3.63 -1.92 6.29
N THR A 53 4.24 -0.76 6.08
CA THR A 53 3.56 0.35 5.42
C THR A 53 3.09 -0.04 4.02
N LEU A 54 3.94 -0.66 3.21
CA LEU A 54 3.55 -1.14 1.89
C LEU A 54 2.52 -2.27 1.99
N ALA A 55 2.63 -3.12 3.02
CA ALA A 55 1.73 -4.25 3.18
C ALA A 55 0.26 -3.81 3.28
N PHE A 56 -0.02 -2.69 3.97
CA PHE A 56 -1.39 -2.17 4.03
C PHE A 56 -1.67 -1.12 2.95
N SER A 57 -0.66 -0.36 2.52
CA SER A 57 -0.85 0.73 1.56
C SER A 57 -1.20 0.23 0.17
N ILE A 58 -0.61 -0.85 -0.28
CA ILE A 58 -0.86 -1.38 -1.63
C ILE A 58 -2.32 -1.80 -1.80
N PRO A 59 -2.91 -2.64 -0.93
CA PRO A 59 -4.33 -2.97 -1.05
C PRO A 59 -5.24 -1.75 -0.89
N LEU A 60 -4.88 -0.85 0.02
CA LEU A 60 -5.65 0.37 0.27
C LEU A 60 -5.70 1.26 -0.97
N ILE A 61 -4.56 1.54 -1.57
CA ILE A 61 -4.48 2.37 -2.78
C ILE A 61 -5.19 1.70 -3.94
N ASN A 62 -5.02 0.39 -4.09
CA ASN A 62 -5.71 -0.37 -5.15
C ASN A 62 -7.23 -0.23 -5.01
N LYS A 63 -7.75 -0.34 -3.80
CA LYS A 63 -9.17 -0.16 -3.52
C LYS A 63 -9.66 1.23 -3.92
N LEU A 64 -8.88 2.26 -3.60
CA LEU A 64 -9.22 3.65 -3.93
C LEU A 64 -9.17 3.91 -5.43
N ILE A 65 -8.30 3.23 -6.16
CA ILE A 65 -8.27 3.33 -7.63
C ILE A 65 -9.53 2.71 -8.24
N LEU A 66 -9.92 1.54 -7.75
CA LEU A 66 -11.05 0.79 -8.29
C LEU A 66 -12.40 1.40 -7.95
N ASP A 67 -12.52 2.06 -6.80
CA ASP A 67 -13.78 2.62 -6.32
C ASP A 67 -13.58 4.11 -6.02
N LYS A 68 -14.04 4.96 -6.91
CA LYS A 68 -13.89 6.41 -6.80
C LYS A 68 -14.72 7.03 -5.69
N ASN A 69 -15.70 6.30 -5.18
CA ASN A 69 -16.53 6.75 -4.06
C ASN A 69 -15.98 6.30 -2.71
N ALA A 70 -14.95 5.46 -2.71
CA ALA A 70 -14.34 5.00 -1.48
C ALA A 70 -13.36 6.03 -0.93
N PHE A 71 -13.19 6.01 0.38
CA PHE A 71 -12.14 6.76 1.05
C PHE A 71 -11.57 5.87 2.15
N ALA A 72 -10.37 6.19 2.58
CA ALA A 72 -9.65 5.40 3.56
C ALA A 72 -9.20 6.28 4.72
N LEU A 73 -9.19 5.70 5.90
CA LEU A 73 -8.68 6.34 7.10
C LEU A 73 -7.54 5.50 7.64
N VAL A 74 -6.38 6.15 7.86
CA VAL A 74 -5.23 5.51 8.48
C VAL A 74 -4.95 6.24 9.79
N MET A 75 -4.94 5.50 10.89
CA MET A 75 -4.69 6.07 12.21
C MET A 75 -3.33 5.62 12.71
N CYS A 76 -2.56 6.54 13.26
CA CYS A 76 -1.24 6.30 13.81
C CYS A 76 -1.14 6.84 15.23
N PRO A 77 -0.29 6.24 16.08
CA PRO A 77 -0.20 6.68 17.49
C PRO A 77 0.47 8.03 17.68
N THR A 78 1.28 8.50 16.71
CA THR A 78 1.94 9.80 16.80
C THR A 78 1.82 10.54 15.49
N ARG A 79 1.96 11.88 15.56
CA ARG A 79 1.96 12.72 14.37
C ARG A 79 3.18 12.43 13.47
N GLU A 80 4.32 12.16 14.07
CA GLU A 80 5.53 11.84 13.32
C GLU A 80 5.37 10.58 12.49
N LEU A 81 4.80 9.54 13.08
CA LEU A 81 4.52 8.31 12.36
C LEU A 81 3.50 8.52 11.26
N ALA A 82 2.46 9.31 11.54
CA ALA A 82 1.44 9.64 10.53
C ALA A 82 2.07 10.37 9.34
N SER A 83 3.01 11.29 9.58
CA SER A 83 3.72 11.99 8.51
C SER A 83 4.55 11.04 7.67
N GLN A 84 5.25 10.10 8.30
CA GLN A 84 6.05 9.09 7.60
C GLN A 84 5.18 8.20 6.71
N VAL A 85 4.05 7.77 7.23
CA VAL A 85 3.10 6.94 6.47
C VAL A 85 2.55 7.73 5.29
N MET A 86 2.19 8.99 5.51
CA MET A 86 1.68 9.85 4.44
C MET A 86 2.71 10.04 3.33
N GLU A 87 3.97 10.26 3.68
CA GLU A 87 5.04 10.39 2.68
C GLU A 87 5.22 9.11 1.88
N ALA A 88 5.18 7.96 2.54
CA ALA A 88 5.28 6.67 1.87
C ALA A 88 4.12 6.47 0.89
N ILE A 89 2.91 6.78 1.29
CA ILE A 89 1.73 6.67 0.43
C ILE A 89 1.83 7.62 -0.75
N LYS A 90 2.22 8.88 -0.51
CA LYS A 90 2.38 9.87 -1.59
C LYS A 90 3.43 9.46 -2.60
N SER A 91 4.49 8.79 -2.17
CA SER A 91 5.53 8.34 -3.09
C SER A 91 5.03 7.24 -4.03
N ILE A 92 4.06 6.44 -3.58
CA ILE A 92 3.44 5.40 -4.41
C ILE A 92 2.41 6.02 -5.37
N ILE A 93 1.68 7.03 -4.91
CA ILE A 93 0.68 7.72 -5.73
C ILE A 93 1.42 8.64 -6.71
N SER A 94 1.49 8.21 -7.97
CA SER A 94 2.12 8.99 -9.03
C SER A 94 1.09 9.91 -9.70
N ASP A 95 1.55 10.73 -10.64
CA ASP A 95 0.69 11.62 -11.42
C ASP A 95 -0.42 10.87 -12.17
N LYS A 96 -0.23 9.58 -12.40
CA LYS A 96 -1.22 8.73 -13.07
C LYS A 96 -2.29 8.21 -12.15
N ILE A 97 -2.12 8.35 -10.84
CA ILE A 97 -3.06 7.88 -9.82
C ILE A 97 -3.73 9.10 -9.19
N ASN A 98 -5.01 9.27 -9.47
CA ASN A 98 -5.75 10.44 -8.98
C ASN A 98 -6.38 10.16 -7.62
N ILE A 99 -5.58 10.27 -6.58
CA ILE A 99 -6.02 10.09 -5.19
C ILE A 99 -5.58 11.31 -4.39
N LYS A 100 -6.53 11.92 -3.68
CA LYS A 100 -6.24 13.04 -2.79
C LYS A 100 -5.91 12.54 -1.40
N THR A 101 -4.94 13.18 -0.78
CA THR A 101 -4.50 12.83 0.57
C THR A 101 -4.59 14.04 1.49
N ALA A 102 -4.84 13.79 2.77
CA ALA A 102 -4.84 14.81 3.81
C ALA A 102 -4.30 14.23 5.11
N LEU A 103 -3.52 15.03 5.81
CA LEU A 103 -2.95 14.65 7.10
C LEU A 103 -3.67 15.42 8.20
#